data_915ea17b90dfd37bd7008f98e7262460
#
_entry.id   915ea17b90dfd37bd7008f98e7262460
#
_cell.length_a   1.000
_cell.length_b   1.000
_cell.length_c   1.000
_cell.angle_alpha   90.00
_cell.angle_beta   90.00
_cell.angle_gamma   90.00
#
_symmetry.space_group_name_H-M   'P 1'
#
loop_
_entity.id
_entity.type
_entity.pdbx_description
1 polymer ?
#
loop_
_entity_poly.entity_id
_entity_poly.type
_entity_poly.pdbx_seq_one_letter_code
_entity_poly.pdbx_strand_id
1 'polypeptide(L)'
;MTEQAIEIRTADGTADGFLYRAEDGVRRPGVIHLTDIGGIRPDHRNMARRLAEKGYTVLLPNIFYRTGKPPMFDFTPTMGEERTMKRFAELAGPMTPDAMERDGAAYVDFLAQQDGVGAGAMGVVGYCFTGSMAMRTAAVRPEKIAAAASFHGGGLFTAAATSPHPVLPRIKARLYFGHATNDQSMPAEAIKNLELALDTWRGKYQSEVYEGAFHGWTVAGGPVYNHQQAERAFEKLTALFAETLK
;
A
#
# COMPACT_ATOMS: atom_id res chain seq x y z
N MET A 1 17.40 11.63 -9.60
CA MET A 1 16.45 11.03 -8.63
C MET A 1 17.11 11.02 -7.26
N THR A 2 16.54 11.69 -6.27
CA THR A 2 17.01 11.69 -4.87
C THR A 2 16.19 10.74 -4.04
N GLU A 3 16.84 10.16 -3.06
CA GLU A 3 16.24 9.43 -1.95
C GLU A 3 16.58 10.21 -0.67
N GLN A 4 15.60 10.79 -0.05
CA GLN A 4 15.73 11.60 1.15
C GLN A 4 15.12 10.88 2.35
N ALA A 5 15.89 10.67 3.42
CA ALA A 5 15.35 10.24 4.70
C ALA A 5 14.46 11.33 5.28
N ILE A 6 13.29 10.96 5.82
CA ILE A 6 12.30 11.89 6.36
C ILE A 6 11.73 11.39 7.68
N GLU A 7 11.15 12.30 8.43
CA GLU A 7 10.36 12.02 9.62
C GLU A 7 8.96 12.63 9.48
N ILE A 8 7.93 11.85 9.80
CA ILE A 8 6.53 12.24 9.71
C ILE A 8 5.93 12.26 11.11
N ARG A 9 5.46 13.41 11.56
CA ARG A 9 4.69 13.49 12.81
C ARG A 9 3.33 12.84 12.61
N THR A 10 3.02 11.87 13.46
CA THR A 10 1.75 11.18 13.51
C THR A 10 1.08 11.39 14.87
N ALA A 11 -0.17 10.93 15.05
CA ALA A 11 -0.86 11.03 16.33
C ALA A 11 -0.20 10.21 17.44
N ASP A 12 0.48 9.10 17.08
CA ASP A 12 1.02 8.13 18.04
C ASP A 12 2.57 8.14 18.08
N GLY A 13 3.22 9.15 17.48
CA GLY A 13 4.67 9.30 17.48
C GLY A 13 5.23 9.87 16.19
N THR A 14 6.47 9.49 15.86
CA THR A 14 7.16 9.92 14.65
C THR A 14 7.50 8.72 13.79
N ALA A 15 6.97 8.66 12.59
CA ALA A 15 7.31 7.65 11.60
C ALA A 15 8.50 8.14 10.77
N ASP A 16 9.56 7.35 10.70
CA ASP A 16 10.64 7.52 9.74
C ASP A 16 10.25 6.98 8.36
N GLY A 17 11.02 7.31 7.33
CA GLY A 17 10.77 6.83 5.98
C GLY A 17 11.67 7.48 4.95
N PHE A 18 11.27 7.33 3.68
CA PHE A 18 11.99 7.90 2.55
C PHE A 18 11.04 8.65 1.61
N LEU A 19 11.53 9.74 1.07
CA LEU A 19 10.90 10.49 -0.02
C LEU A 19 11.77 10.37 -1.28
N TYR A 20 11.17 9.92 -2.37
CA TYR A 20 11.81 9.80 -3.68
C TYR A 20 11.27 10.88 -4.60
N ARG A 21 12.14 11.70 -5.19
CA ARG A 21 11.76 12.76 -6.14
C ARG A 21 12.85 13.07 -7.15
N ALA A 22 12.48 13.62 -8.29
CA ALA A 22 13.43 14.24 -9.20
C ALA A 22 13.85 15.63 -8.68
N GLU A 23 15.07 16.05 -9.04
CA GLU A 23 15.63 17.36 -8.64
C GLU A 23 15.62 18.39 -9.77
N ASP A 24 14.61 18.34 -10.60
CA ASP A 24 14.46 19.23 -11.76
C ASP A 24 13.50 20.41 -11.51
N GLY A 25 13.03 20.57 -10.28
CA GLY A 25 12.09 21.62 -9.90
C GLY A 25 10.65 21.42 -10.39
N VAL A 26 10.36 20.33 -11.08
CA VAL A 26 9.01 20.05 -11.60
C VAL A 26 8.16 19.41 -10.50
N ARG A 27 6.98 19.98 -10.26
CA ARG A 27 6.00 19.40 -9.33
C ARG A 27 5.29 18.22 -9.99
N ARG A 28 5.19 17.11 -9.27
CA ARG A 28 4.63 15.84 -9.73
C ARG A 28 3.51 15.35 -8.81
N PRO A 29 2.61 14.48 -9.29
CA PRO A 29 1.63 13.85 -8.40
C PRO A 29 2.33 13.06 -7.30
N GLY A 30 1.80 13.15 -6.08
CA GLY A 30 2.27 12.40 -4.93
C GLY A 30 1.73 10.96 -4.93
N VAL A 31 2.56 10.00 -4.53
CA VAL A 31 2.17 8.59 -4.34
C VAL A 31 2.67 8.10 -2.99
N ILE A 32 1.81 7.44 -2.23
CA ILE A 32 2.18 6.76 -0.97
C ILE A 32 2.35 5.28 -1.28
N HIS A 33 3.55 4.75 -1.04
CA HIS A 33 3.90 3.34 -1.19
C HIS A 33 3.96 2.68 0.19
N LEU A 34 2.95 1.87 0.53
CA LEU A 34 2.87 1.15 1.79
C LEU A 34 3.52 -0.23 1.63
N THR A 35 4.40 -0.59 2.56
CA THR A 35 5.12 -1.88 2.50
C THR A 35 4.22 -3.05 2.90
N ASP A 36 4.66 -4.28 2.61
CA ASP A 36 4.12 -5.49 3.23
C ASP A 36 4.59 -5.63 4.70
N ILE A 37 4.33 -6.79 5.31
CA ILE A 37 4.70 -7.10 6.71
C ILE A 37 6.21 -7.05 6.96
N GLY A 38 7.05 -7.17 5.92
CA GLY A 38 8.51 -7.06 6.02
C GLY A 38 9.02 -5.64 6.25
N GLY A 39 8.16 -4.63 6.09
CA GLY A 39 8.54 -3.23 6.27
C GLY A 39 9.50 -2.70 5.19
N ILE A 40 10.13 -1.58 5.49
CA ILE A 40 11.10 -0.94 4.59
C ILE A 40 12.34 -1.83 4.47
N ARG A 41 12.63 -2.27 3.24
CA ARG A 41 13.80 -3.06 2.86
C ARG A 41 14.20 -2.76 1.41
N PRO A 42 15.35 -3.26 0.91
CA PRO A 42 15.84 -2.92 -0.43
C PRO A 42 14.78 -3.09 -1.54
N ASP A 43 13.97 -4.15 -1.47
CA ASP A 43 12.93 -4.41 -2.49
C ASP A 43 11.88 -3.30 -2.54
N HIS A 44 11.30 -2.91 -1.40
CA HIS A 44 10.31 -1.82 -1.36
C HIS A 44 10.93 -0.46 -1.69
N ARG A 45 12.20 -0.23 -1.32
CA ARG A 45 12.94 0.97 -1.75
C ARG A 45 13.09 1.01 -3.28
N ASN A 46 13.42 -0.13 -3.90
CA ASN A 46 13.50 -0.24 -5.36
C ASN A 46 12.14 -0.04 -6.03
N MET A 47 11.06 -0.62 -5.48
CA MET A 47 9.69 -0.43 -6.00
C MET A 47 9.27 1.04 -5.93
N ALA A 48 9.53 1.72 -4.82
CA ALA A 48 9.26 3.15 -4.66
C ALA A 48 10.08 4.00 -5.64
N ARG A 49 11.37 3.69 -5.82
CA ARG A 49 12.24 4.37 -6.80
C ARG A 49 11.73 4.21 -8.22
N ARG A 50 11.32 3.00 -8.62
CA ARG A 50 10.72 2.75 -9.95
C ARG A 50 9.46 3.58 -10.21
N LEU A 51 8.60 3.77 -9.20
CA LEU A 51 7.45 4.68 -9.32
C LEU A 51 7.90 6.12 -9.49
N ALA A 52 8.91 6.57 -8.74
CA ALA A 52 9.43 7.92 -8.90
C ALA A 52 10.07 8.16 -10.28
N GLU A 53 10.71 7.15 -10.87
CA GLU A 53 11.23 7.17 -12.25
C GLU A 53 10.11 7.27 -13.31
N LYS A 54 8.88 6.88 -12.96
CA LYS A 54 7.68 7.09 -13.80
C LYS A 54 7.06 8.49 -13.68
N GLY A 55 7.70 9.39 -12.93
CA GLY A 55 7.27 10.79 -12.84
C GLY A 55 6.38 11.08 -11.63
N TYR A 56 6.51 10.35 -10.54
CA TYR A 56 5.81 10.62 -9.28
C TYR A 56 6.78 11.10 -8.19
N THR A 57 6.26 11.83 -7.20
CA THR A 57 6.95 12.03 -5.92
C THR A 57 6.43 10.97 -4.95
N VAL A 58 7.30 10.06 -4.50
CA VAL A 58 6.89 8.86 -3.77
C VAL A 58 7.31 8.91 -2.32
N LEU A 59 6.34 8.75 -1.43
CA LEU A 59 6.55 8.60 0.01
C LEU A 59 6.54 7.10 0.36
N LEU A 60 7.61 6.64 1.00
CA LEU A 60 7.75 5.29 1.56
C LEU A 60 7.86 5.40 3.10
N PRO A 61 6.74 5.40 3.85
CA PRO A 61 6.78 5.55 5.30
C PRO A 61 7.09 4.23 6.00
N ASN A 62 7.75 4.29 7.16
CA ASN A 62 7.78 3.17 8.10
C ASN A 62 6.42 3.05 8.78
N ILE A 63 5.58 2.15 8.29
CA ILE A 63 4.25 1.91 8.86
C ILE A 63 4.30 1.22 10.24
N PHE A 64 5.45 0.66 10.60
CA PHE A 64 5.66 -0.04 11.89
C PHE A 64 6.43 0.80 12.92
N TYR A 65 6.46 2.12 12.77
CA TYR A 65 7.20 3.02 13.65
C TYR A 65 6.85 2.88 15.15
N ARG A 66 5.63 2.40 15.48
CA ARG A 66 5.24 2.08 16.87
C ARG A 66 5.99 0.89 17.46
N THR A 67 6.49 0.00 16.60
CA THR A 67 7.18 -1.24 17.00
C THR A 67 8.69 -1.12 16.87
N GLY A 68 9.17 -0.24 15.97
CA GLY A 68 10.60 -0.03 15.77
C GLY A 68 10.97 0.58 14.43
N LYS A 69 12.28 0.60 14.19
CA LYS A 69 12.87 1.07 12.93
C LYS A 69 13.31 -0.11 12.07
N PRO A 70 13.35 0.03 10.74
CA PRO A 70 13.91 -0.98 9.86
C PRO A 70 15.37 -1.34 10.21
N PRO A 71 15.78 -2.61 10.07
CA PRO A 71 15.00 -3.75 9.58
C PRO A 71 14.01 -4.29 10.60
N MET A 72 12.83 -4.73 10.13
CA MET A 72 11.78 -5.27 11.01
C MET A 72 12.12 -6.67 11.54
N PHE A 73 13.05 -7.37 10.91
CA PHE A 73 13.51 -8.71 11.28
C PHE A 73 15.03 -8.70 11.41
N ASP A 74 15.54 -9.30 12.48
CA ASP A 74 16.96 -9.62 12.74
C ASP A 74 17.32 -11.05 12.30
N PHE A 75 16.40 -11.72 11.60
CA PHE A 75 16.52 -13.08 11.08
C PHE A 75 15.77 -13.19 9.74
N THR A 76 16.00 -14.27 9.00
CA THR A 76 15.24 -14.57 7.78
C THR A 76 13.87 -15.12 8.16
N PRO A 77 12.76 -14.39 7.90
CA PRO A 77 11.43 -14.84 8.25
C PRO A 77 11.01 -16.02 7.36
N THR A 78 10.53 -17.09 7.99
CA THR A 78 9.98 -18.28 7.32
C THR A 78 8.50 -18.42 7.71
N MET A 79 7.63 -18.45 6.72
CA MET A 79 6.18 -18.58 6.96
C MET A 79 5.87 -19.87 7.74
N GLY A 80 5.06 -19.74 8.79
CA GLY A 80 4.66 -20.86 9.65
C GLY A 80 5.61 -21.14 10.82
N GLU A 81 6.82 -20.61 10.84
CA GLU A 81 7.68 -20.69 12.01
C GLU A 81 7.16 -19.83 13.17
N GLU A 82 7.20 -20.35 14.40
CA GLU A 82 6.68 -19.68 15.60
C GLU A 82 7.29 -18.29 15.80
N ARG A 83 8.61 -18.16 15.67
CA ARG A 83 9.32 -16.87 15.79
C ARG A 83 8.82 -15.85 14.75
N THR A 84 8.63 -16.29 13.52
CA THR A 84 8.11 -15.44 12.43
C THR A 84 6.68 -15.01 12.69
N MET A 85 5.81 -15.93 13.06
CA MET A 85 4.40 -15.64 13.35
C MET A 85 4.24 -14.72 14.56
N LYS A 86 5.06 -14.91 15.60
CA LYS A 86 5.10 -14.02 16.75
C LYS A 86 5.50 -12.60 16.33
N ARG A 87 6.56 -12.46 15.51
CA ARG A 87 7.01 -11.15 15.03
C ARG A 87 5.98 -10.47 14.15
N PHE A 88 5.28 -11.22 13.30
CA PHE A 88 4.15 -10.68 12.52
C PHE A 88 3.05 -10.12 13.42
N ALA A 89 2.69 -10.84 14.47
CA ALA A 89 1.68 -10.38 15.43
C ALA A 89 2.12 -9.10 16.17
N GLU A 90 3.39 -9.00 16.56
CA GLU A 90 3.97 -7.80 17.18
C GLU A 90 3.92 -6.58 16.24
N LEU A 91 4.21 -6.77 14.94
CA LEU A 91 4.18 -5.72 13.95
C LEU A 91 2.75 -5.30 13.59
N ALA A 92 1.86 -6.29 13.38
CA ALA A 92 0.49 -6.03 12.97
C ALA A 92 -0.42 -5.57 14.13
N GLY A 93 -0.15 -5.99 15.36
CA GLY A 93 -1.00 -5.70 16.53
C GLY A 93 -1.32 -4.22 16.70
N PRO A 94 -0.34 -3.30 16.67
CA PRO A 94 -0.59 -1.87 16.79
C PRO A 94 -1.31 -1.25 15.57
N MET A 95 -1.42 -1.97 14.43
CA MET A 95 -2.00 -1.51 13.18
C MET A 95 -3.52 -1.71 13.17
N THR A 96 -4.21 -1.18 14.18
CA THR A 96 -5.68 -1.21 14.23
C THR A 96 -6.29 -0.39 13.08
N PRO A 97 -7.58 -0.61 12.73
CA PRO A 97 -8.27 0.20 11.74
C PRO A 97 -8.11 1.70 11.96
N ASP A 98 -8.31 2.17 13.20
CA ASP A 98 -8.18 3.59 13.56
C ASP A 98 -6.74 4.10 13.45
N ALA A 99 -5.75 3.26 13.84
CA ALA A 99 -4.34 3.61 13.67
C ALA A 99 -3.97 3.76 12.20
N MET A 100 -4.40 2.82 11.33
CA MET A 100 -4.20 2.89 9.88
C MET A 100 -4.84 4.14 9.27
N GLU A 101 -6.04 4.53 9.72
CA GLU A 101 -6.74 5.72 9.23
C GLU A 101 -6.01 7.00 9.68
N ARG A 102 -5.59 7.09 10.94
CA ARG A 102 -4.81 8.24 11.43
C ARG A 102 -3.46 8.38 10.72
N ASP A 103 -2.74 7.27 10.54
CA ASP A 103 -1.47 7.27 9.84
C ASP A 103 -1.63 7.61 8.36
N GLY A 104 -2.62 7.00 7.69
CA GLY A 104 -2.93 7.31 6.31
C GLY A 104 -3.22 8.80 6.10
N ALA A 105 -3.99 9.41 7.01
CA ALA A 105 -4.23 10.84 7.00
C ALA A 105 -2.93 11.66 7.16
N ALA A 106 -2.10 11.30 8.14
CA ALA A 106 -0.82 12.00 8.38
C ALA A 106 0.13 11.88 7.19
N TYR A 107 0.20 10.71 6.54
CA TYR A 107 1.05 10.50 5.35
C TYR A 107 0.58 11.33 4.16
N VAL A 108 -0.73 11.41 3.92
CA VAL A 108 -1.29 12.26 2.86
C VAL A 108 -1.00 13.74 3.13
N ASP A 109 -1.25 14.19 4.36
CA ASP A 109 -1.07 15.59 4.75
C ASP A 109 0.43 15.98 4.69
N PHE A 110 1.33 15.09 5.12
CA PHE A 110 2.78 15.29 5.00
C PHE A 110 3.23 15.39 3.54
N LEU A 111 2.80 14.43 2.70
CA LEU A 111 3.20 14.39 1.30
C LEU A 111 2.70 15.62 0.54
N ALA A 112 1.48 16.09 0.82
CA ALA A 112 0.90 17.27 0.19
C ALA A 112 1.69 18.57 0.45
N GLN A 113 2.50 18.61 1.51
CA GLN A 113 3.30 19.77 1.90
C GLN A 113 4.73 19.72 1.37
N GLN A 114 5.14 18.63 0.70
CA GLN A 114 6.51 18.48 0.24
C GLN A 114 6.76 19.29 -1.03
N ASP A 115 7.95 19.90 -1.09
CA ASP A 115 8.45 20.49 -2.33
C ASP A 115 8.52 19.43 -3.42
N GLY A 116 8.08 19.76 -4.63
CA GLY A 116 8.02 18.83 -5.75
C GLY A 116 6.73 18.00 -5.81
N VAL A 117 5.79 18.17 -4.89
CA VAL A 117 4.43 17.62 -4.99
C VAL A 117 3.48 18.68 -5.57
N GLY A 118 2.73 18.29 -6.59
CA GLY A 118 1.67 19.13 -7.19
C GLY A 118 0.47 19.28 -6.26
N ALA A 119 -0.30 20.34 -6.47
CA ALA A 119 -1.56 20.57 -5.73
C ALA A 119 -2.69 19.58 -6.12
N GLY A 120 -2.45 18.75 -7.15
CA GLY A 120 -3.41 17.80 -7.69
C GLY A 120 -3.65 16.58 -6.80
N ALA A 121 -4.31 15.61 -7.39
CA ALA A 121 -4.66 14.36 -6.74
C ALA A 121 -3.42 13.47 -6.52
N MET A 122 -3.50 12.66 -5.46
CA MET A 122 -2.46 11.70 -5.07
C MET A 122 -2.95 10.26 -5.20
N GLY A 123 -2.00 9.32 -5.24
CA GLY A 123 -2.26 7.89 -5.24
C GLY A 123 -1.73 7.20 -3.99
N VAL A 124 -2.28 6.03 -3.69
CA VAL A 124 -1.76 5.14 -2.66
C VAL A 124 -1.73 3.70 -3.17
N VAL A 125 -0.67 2.97 -2.84
CA VAL A 125 -0.58 1.54 -3.12
C VAL A 125 -0.17 0.79 -1.87
N GLY A 126 -0.83 -0.34 -1.62
CA GLY A 126 -0.53 -1.26 -0.52
C GLY A 126 -0.28 -2.68 -1.01
N TYR A 127 0.52 -3.41 -0.26
CA TYR A 127 0.93 -4.78 -0.55
C TYR A 127 0.65 -5.66 0.66
N CYS A 128 0.15 -6.90 0.42
CA CYS A 128 -0.17 -7.80 1.52
C CYS A 128 -1.24 -7.17 2.44
N PHE A 129 -1.08 -7.20 3.74
CA PHE A 129 -2.06 -6.64 4.68
C PHE A 129 -2.27 -5.11 4.54
N THR A 130 -1.31 -4.36 3.97
CA THR A 130 -1.48 -2.93 3.75
C THR A 130 -2.40 -2.57 2.59
N GLY A 131 -2.87 -3.54 1.83
CA GLY A 131 -3.99 -3.33 0.93
C GLY A 131 -5.21 -2.76 1.64
N SER A 132 -5.48 -3.21 2.88
CA SER A 132 -6.51 -2.64 3.75
C SER A 132 -6.22 -1.19 4.15
N MET A 133 -4.95 -0.87 4.44
CA MET A 133 -4.52 0.49 4.76
C MET A 133 -4.65 1.44 3.56
N ALA A 134 -4.39 0.96 2.33
CA ALA A 134 -4.59 1.76 1.13
C ALA A 134 -6.08 2.16 0.95
N MET A 135 -7.02 1.23 1.16
CA MET A 135 -8.46 1.54 1.16
C MET A 135 -8.82 2.57 2.24
N ARG A 136 -8.32 2.39 3.47
CA ARG A 136 -8.59 3.31 4.60
C ARG A 136 -7.98 4.68 4.36
N THR A 137 -6.78 4.77 3.80
CA THR A 137 -6.14 6.04 3.41
C THR A 137 -7.00 6.80 2.40
N ALA A 138 -7.52 6.11 1.39
CA ALA A 138 -8.44 6.71 0.41
C ALA A 138 -9.76 7.18 1.05
N ALA A 139 -10.24 6.46 2.08
CA ALA A 139 -11.48 6.81 2.78
C ALA A 139 -11.33 8.04 3.71
N VAL A 140 -10.15 8.25 4.32
CA VAL A 140 -9.94 9.36 5.27
C VAL A 140 -9.47 10.66 4.61
N ARG A 141 -9.00 10.60 3.35
CA ARG A 141 -8.67 11.78 2.55
C ARG A 141 -9.26 11.68 1.14
N PRO A 142 -10.61 11.53 1.03
CA PRO A 142 -11.26 11.27 -0.26
C PRO A 142 -11.10 12.41 -1.28
N GLU A 143 -10.83 13.63 -0.81
CA GLU A 143 -10.62 14.80 -1.68
C GLU A 143 -9.16 14.88 -2.19
N LYS A 144 -8.25 14.10 -1.62
CA LYS A 144 -6.83 14.11 -1.98
C LYS A 144 -6.40 12.85 -2.73
N ILE A 145 -6.98 11.70 -2.40
CA ILE A 145 -6.64 10.41 -3.01
C ILE A 145 -7.61 10.12 -4.18
N ALA A 146 -7.09 10.14 -5.40
CA ALA A 146 -7.85 9.82 -6.60
C ALA A 146 -7.67 8.35 -7.06
N ALA A 147 -6.64 7.67 -6.58
CA ALA A 147 -6.41 6.25 -6.88
C ALA A 147 -5.87 5.50 -5.67
N ALA A 148 -6.39 4.28 -5.44
CA ALA A 148 -5.84 3.37 -4.45
C ALA A 148 -5.72 1.96 -5.04
N ALA A 149 -4.55 1.33 -4.87
CA ALA A 149 -4.29 -0.01 -5.36
C ALA A 149 -3.90 -0.95 -4.22
N SER A 150 -4.29 -2.21 -4.34
CA SER A 150 -3.94 -3.30 -3.44
C SER A 150 -3.43 -4.48 -4.26
N PHE A 151 -2.20 -4.92 -4.02
CA PHE A 151 -1.66 -6.14 -4.61
C PHE A 151 -1.51 -7.22 -3.54
N HIS A 152 -1.97 -8.44 -3.87
CA HIS A 152 -2.07 -9.57 -2.92
C HIS A 152 -2.58 -9.16 -1.53
N GLY A 153 -3.58 -8.27 -1.52
CA GLY A 153 -4.17 -7.80 -0.27
C GLY A 153 -4.89 -8.92 0.47
N GLY A 154 -4.48 -9.17 1.73
CA GLY A 154 -5.16 -10.11 2.59
C GLY A 154 -6.29 -9.45 3.39
N GLY A 155 -7.35 -10.23 3.72
CA GLY A 155 -8.43 -9.80 4.60
C GLY A 155 -9.23 -8.58 4.14
N LEU A 156 -9.30 -8.32 2.83
CA LEU A 156 -10.02 -7.15 2.29
C LEU A 156 -11.54 -7.24 2.45
N PHE A 157 -12.04 -8.46 2.59
CA PHE A 157 -13.42 -8.75 2.96
C PHE A 157 -13.46 -9.89 3.97
N THR A 158 -13.92 -9.59 5.19
CA THR A 158 -14.10 -10.58 6.26
C THR A 158 -15.34 -10.23 7.08
N ALA A 159 -15.80 -11.15 7.93
CA ALA A 159 -16.87 -10.89 8.91
C ALA A 159 -16.36 -10.11 10.16
N ALA A 160 -15.05 -9.92 10.31
CA ALA A 160 -14.49 -9.22 11.45
C ALA A 160 -14.78 -7.71 11.40
N ALA A 161 -14.92 -7.09 12.56
CA ALA A 161 -15.09 -5.63 12.67
C ALA A 161 -13.90 -4.83 12.10
N THR A 162 -12.74 -5.49 11.94
CA THR A 162 -11.54 -4.90 11.34
C THR A 162 -11.52 -4.92 9.81
N SER A 163 -12.52 -5.56 9.16
CA SER A 163 -12.61 -5.61 7.70
C SER A 163 -12.62 -4.22 7.09
N PRO A 164 -11.88 -3.97 5.99
CA PRO A 164 -11.85 -2.64 5.39
C PRO A 164 -13.06 -2.33 4.48
N HIS A 165 -13.79 -3.32 3.96
CA HIS A 165 -14.88 -3.07 3.01
C HIS A 165 -15.95 -2.06 3.49
N PRO A 166 -16.26 -1.89 4.81
CA PRO A 166 -17.23 -0.89 5.24
C PRO A 166 -16.78 0.56 5.03
N VAL A 167 -15.50 0.82 4.69
CA VAL A 167 -15.06 2.18 4.38
C VAL A 167 -15.42 2.62 2.95
N LEU A 168 -15.85 1.70 2.07
CA LEU A 168 -16.16 1.97 0.66
C LEU A 168 -17.05 3.20 0.45
N PRO A 169 -18.14 3.44 1.21
CA PRO A 169 -18.99 4.62 1.01
C PRO A 169 -18.26 5.97 1.18
N ARG A 170 -17.12 6.00 1.87
CA ARG A 170 -16.29 7.20 2.06
C ARG A 170 -15.27 7.42 0.95
N ILE A 171 -15.02 6.41 0.08
CA ILE A 171 -13.99 6.46 -0.96
C ILE A 171 -14.53 7.15 -2.22
N LYS A 172 -13.77 8.10 -2.75
CA LYS A 172 -13.99 8.71 -4.07
C LYS A 172 -12.95 8.27 -5.11
N ALA A 173 -11.88 7.64 -4.66
CA ALA A 173 -10.79 7.15 -5.50
C ALA A 173 -11.24 6.03 -6.42
N ARG A 174 -10.59 5.91 -7.59
CA ARG A 174 -10.64 4.68 -8.39
C ARG A 174 -9.80 3.61 -7.71
N LEU A 175 -10.37 2.41 -7.57
CA LEU A 175 -9.73 1.29 -6.87
C LEU A 175 -9.19 0.24 -7.85
N TYR A 176 -8.08 -0.39 -7.48
CA TYR A 176 -7.53 -1.54 -8.17
C TYR A 176 -7.15 -2.63 -7.19
N PHE A 177 -7.57 -3.86 -7.48
CA PHE A 177 -7.25 -5.04 -6.69
C PHE A 177 -6.60 -6.10 -7.58
N GLY A 178 -5.36 -6.46 -7.29
CA GLY A 178 -4.66 -7.59 -7.86
C GLY A 178 -4.56 -8.71 -6.85
N HIS A 179 -5.34 -9.78 -7.03
CA HIS A 179 -5.42 -10.92 -6.11
C HIS A 179 -4.43 -12.02 -6.49
N ALA A 180 -3.89 -12.71 -5.50
CA ALA A 180 -3.04 -13.87 -5.70
C ALA A 180 -3.89 -15.13 -5.99
N THR A 181 -3.29 -16.07 -6.72
CA THR A 181 -3.87 -17.40 -6.92
C THR A 181 -3.82 -18.19 -5.61
N ASN A 182 -4.92 -18.87 -5.27
CA ASN A 182 -5.01 -19.75 -4.10
C ASN A 182 -4.57 -19.13 -2.77
N ASP A 183 -4.83 -17.83 -2.59
CA ASP A 183 -4.46 -17.08 -1.40
C ASP A 183 -5.42 -17.33 -0.25
N GLN A 184 -4.95 -17.99 0.80
CA GLN A 184 -5.78 -18.27 1.98
C GLN A 184 -6.13 -17.00 2.77
N SER A 185 -5.35 -15.92 2.63
CA SER A 185 -5.67 -14.63 3.26
C SER A 185 -6.75 -13.84 2.50
N MET A 186 -7.03 -14.24 1.25
CA MET A 186 -8.08 -13.66 0.41
C MET A 186 -8.64 -14.76 -0.54
N PRO A 187 -9.35 -15.77 -0.01
CA PRO A 187 -9.88 -16.88 -0.80
C PRO A 187 -10.92 -16.41 -1.81
N ALA A 188 -11.19 -17.23 -2.83
CA ALA A 188 -12.10 -16.89 -3.94
C ALA A 188 -13.49 -16.40 -3.47
N GLU A 189 -14.01 -16.95 -2.39
CA GLU A 189 -15.28 -16.48 -1.80
C GLU A 189 -15.16 -15.06 -1.24
N ALA A 190 -14.03 -14.72 -0.57
CA ALA A 190 -13.79 -13.38 -0.06
C ALA A 190 -13.59 -12.36 -1.22
N ILE A 191 -12.94 -12.77 -2.31
CA ILE A 191 -12.83 -11.95 -3.54
C ILE A 191 -14.23 -11.66 -4.08
N LYS A 192 -15.05 -12.68 -4.26
CA LYS A 192 -16.45 -12.54 -4.75
C LYS A 192 -17.26 -11.61 -3.84
N ASN A 193 -17.15 -11.75 -2.52
CA ASN A 193 -17.87 -10.91 -1.58
C ASN A 193 -17.36 -9.46 -1.59
N LEU A 194 -16.05 -9.25 -1.79
CA LEU A 194 -15.51 -7.92 -2.01
C LEU A 194 -16.07 -7.28 -3.29
N GLU A 195 -16.11 -8.03 -4.39
CA GLU A 195 -16.66 -7.55 -5.67
C GLU A 195 -18.16 -7.20 -5.55
N LEU A 196 -18.96 -7.99 -4.84
CA LEU A 196 -20.34 -7.64 -4.54
C LEU A 196 -20.48 -6.34 -3.73
N ALA A 197 -19.58 -6.12 -2.77
CA ALA A 197 -19.54 -4.87 -2.01
C ALA A 197 -19.11 -3.67 -2.88
N LEU A 198 -18.16 -3.87 -3.79
CA LEU A 198 -17.71 -2.87 -4.74
C LEU A 198 -18.81 -2.51 -5.76
N ASP A 199 -19.55 -3.48 -6.25
CA ASP A 199 -20.71 -3.27 -7.14
C ASP A 199 -21.82 -2.47 -6.41
N THR A 200 -22.05 -2.79 -5.15
CA THR A 200 -23.01 -2.06 -4.30
C THR A 200 -22.57 -0.62 -4.07
N TRP A 201 -21.27 -0.39 -3.87
CA TRP A 201 -20.67 0.94 -3.70
C TRP A 201 -20.80 1.79 -4.98
N ARG A 202 -20.84 1.17 -6.18
CA ARG A 202 -20.98 1.83 -7.48
C ARG A 202 -19.84 2.81 -7.85
N GLY A 203 -18.71 2.75 -7.18
CA GLY A 203 -17.51 3.49 -7.56
C GLY A 203 -16.75 2.83 -8.72
N LYS A 204 -15.70 3.48 -9.17
CA LYS A 204 -14.86 2.91 -10.25
C LYS A 204 -13.83 1.97 -9.66
N TYR A 205 -13.82 0.71 -10.09
CA TYR A 205 -12.84 -0.26 -9.68
C TYR A 205 -12.43 -1.23 -10.78
N GLN A 206 -11.33 -1.92 -10.57
CA GLN A 206 -10.91 -3.13 -11.27
C GLN A 206 -10.46 -4.16 -10.23
N SER A 207 -10.84 -5.42 -10.44
CA SER A 207 -10.47 -6.55 -9.60
C SER A 207 -10.09 -7.70 -10.52
N GLU A 208 -8.92 -8.29 -10.33
CA GLU A 208 -8.47 -9.41 -11.14
C GLU A 208 -7.56 -10.35 -10.34
N VAL A 209 -7.60 -11.64 -10.69
CA VAL A 209 -6.69 -12.65 -10.16
C VAL A 209 -5.48 -12.75 -11.09
N TYR A 210 -4.29 -12.77 -10.49
CA TYR A 210 -3.01 -12.98 -11.19
C TYR A 210 -2.68 -14.47 -11.19
N GLU A 211 -3.04 -15.15 -12.27
CA GLU A 211 -2.87 -16.59 -12.39
C GLU A 211 -1.43 -17.03 -12.22
N GLY A 212 -1.21 -18.05 -11.37
CA GLY A 212 0.12 -18.58 -11.05
C GLY A 212 0.97 -17.67 -10.15
N ALA A 213 0.41 -16.57 -9.64
CA ALA A 213 1.08 -15.66 -8.72
C ALA A 213 0.60 -15.89 -7.28
N PHE A 214 1.48 -16.32 -6.39
CA PHE A 214 1.16 -16.58 -4.99
C PHE A 214 1.31 -15.32 -4.13
N HIS A 215 0.73 -15.33 -2.94
CA HIS A 215 0.76 -14.17 -2.03
C HIS A 215 2.18 -13.62 -1.82
N GLY A 216 2.43 -12.37 -2.23
CA GLY A 216 3.76 -11.75 -2.20
C GLY A 216 4.50 -11.68 -3.54
N TRP A 217 3.88 -12.10 -4.65
CA TRP A 217 4.54 -12.21 -5.97
C TRP A 217 5.22 -10.94 -6.49
N THR A 218 4.84 -9.78 -5.99
CA THR A 218 5.36 -8.48 -6.50
C THR A 218 6.73 -8.13 -5.93
N VAL A 219 7.20 -8.81 -4.88
CA VAL A 219 8.40 -8.42 -4.13
C VAL A 219 9.60 -9.28 -4.52
N ALA A 220 10.59 -8.66 -5.17
CA ALA A 220 11.70 -9.36 -5.84
C ALA A 220 12.55 -10.25 -4.91
N GLY A 221 12.77 -9.86 -3.65
CA GLY A 221 13.52 -10.65 -2.67
C GLY A 221 12.75 -11.82 -2.04
N GLY A 222 11.47 -11.99 -2.39
CA GLY A 222 10.62 -13.03 -1.81
C GLY A 222 10.71 -14.38 -2.54
N PRO A 223 10.46 -15.50 -1.84
CA PRO A 223 10.56 -16.85 -2.41
C PRO A 223 9.45 -17.14 -3.45
N VAL A 224 8.40 -16.34 -3.48
CA VAL A 224 7.26 -16.47 -4.41
C VAL A 224 7.24 -15.40 -5.49
N TYR A 225 8.35 -14.67 -5.65
CA TYR A 225 8.45 -13.64 -6.67
C TYR A 225 8.16 -14.19 -8.06
N ASN A 226 7.23 -13.55 -8.75
CA ASN A 226 6.91 -13.86 -10.14
C ASN A 226 7.16 -12.62 -10.99
N HIS A 227 8.30 -12.58 -11.65
CA HIS A 227 8.75 -11.43 -12.44
C HIS A 227 7.70 -10.98 -13.46
N GLN A 228 7.16 -11.91 -14.26
CA GLN A 228 6.18 -11.58 -15.29
C GLN A 228 4.92 -10.93 -14.70
N GLN A 229 4.38 -11.50 -13.65
CA GLN A 229 3.19 -10.96 -13.00
C GLN A 229 3.49 -9.68 -12.19
N ALA A 230 4.70 -9.53 -11.65
CA ALA A 230 5.11 -8.30 -10.99
C ALA A 230 5.23 -7.13 -11.97
N GLU A 231 5.80 -7.36 -13.16
CA GLU A 231 5.85 -6.32 -14.21
C GLU A 231 4.44 -5.97 -14.70
N ARG A 232 3.58 -6.95 -14.93
CA ARG A 232 2.17 -6.71 -15.27
C ARG A 232 1.45 -5.90 -14.18
N ALA A 233 1.69 -6.23 -12.89
CA ALA A 233 1.12 -5.48 -11.78
C ALA A 233 1.63 -4.02 -11.75
N PHE A 234 2.91 -3.81 -12.03
CA PHE A 234 3.50 -2.48 -12.12
C PHE A 234 2.94 -1.66 -13.30
N GLU A 235 2.72 -2.29 -14.45
CA GLU A 235 2.06 -1.65 -15.62
C GLU A 235 0.63 -1.24 -15.29
N LYS A 236 -0.15 -2.11 -14.64
CA LYS A 236 -1.52 -1.80 -14.20
C LYS A 236 -1.56 -0.65 -13.20
N LEU A 237 -0.64 -0.64 -12.23
CA LEU A 237 -0.52 0.42 -11.25
C LEU A 237 -0.19 1.77 -11.90
N THR A 238 0.80 1.79 -12.79
CA THR A 238 1.21 3.02 -13.48
C THR A 238 0.15 3.53 -14.45
N ALA A 239 -0.59 2.63 -15.12
CA ALA A 239 -1.74 3.00 -15.94
C ALA A 239 -2.86 3.62 -15.10
N LEU A 240 -3.22 3.02 -13.96
CA LEU A 240 -4.19 3.58 -13.02
C LEU A 240 -3.79 5.02 -12.60
N PHE A 241 -2.54 5.21 -12.21
CA PHE A 241 -2.04 6.51 -11.78
C PHE A 241 -2.00 7.53 -12.94
N ALA A 242 -1.56 7.14 -14.12
CA ALA A 242 -1.55 8.02 -15.29
C ALA A 242 -2.96 8.50 -15.71
N GLU A 243 -3.98 7.68 -15.50
CA GLU A 243 -5.38 8.04 -15.78
C GLU A 243 -6.00 8.96 -14.73
N THR A 244 -5.54 8.88 -13.48
CA THR A 244 -6.24 9.50 -12.33
C THR A 244 -5.47 10.64 -11.66
N LEU A 245 -4.14 10.64 -11.73
CA LEU A 245 -3.28 11.63 -11.09
C LEU A 245 -2.82 12.67 -12.11
N LYS A 246 -3.62 13.70 -12.31
CA LYS A 246 -3.34 14.80 -13.25
C LYS A 246 -3.13 16.10 -12.51
#